data_8d5f55706ffa6c4a307885e2016c320f
#
_entry.id   8d5f55706ffa6c4a307885e2016c320f
#
_cell.length_a   1.000
_cell.length_b   1.000
_cell.length_c   1.000
_cell.angle_alpha   90.00
_cell.angle_beta   90.00
_cell.angle_gamma   90.00
#
_symmetry.space_group_name_H-M   'P 1'
#
loop_
_entity.id
_entity.type
_entity.pdbx_description
1 polymer ?
#
loop_
_entity_poly.entity_id
_entity_poly.type
_entity_poly.pdbx_seq_one_letter_code
_entity_poly.pdbx_strand_id
1 'polypeptide(L)'
;MELQNRPRTILSDEEIIALYWDRDEQAISRTDEKYKKFLLSVAFNIVFDDQDCEECLNDTYLGAWNAIPPTRPNALKAFLTVIV
;
A
#
# COMPACT_ATOMS: atom_id res chain seq x y z
N MET A 1 -29.33 1.26 -6.33
CA MET A 1 -29.10 1.40 -5.45
C MET A 1 -28.07 2.16 -4.93
N GLU A 2 -28.07 2.44 -3.87
CA GLU A 2 -27.22 3.35 -3.33
C GLU A 2 -25.82 2.85 -3.33
N LEU A 3 -25.64 1.62 -3.54
CA LEU A 3 -24.30 1.09 -3.54
C LEU A 3 -23.45 1.71 -4.61
N GLN A 4 -24.04 2.03 -5.71
CA GLN A 4 -23.26 2.57 -6.76
C GLN A 4 -22.75 3.93 -6.46
N ASN A 5 -23.40 4.61 -5.55
CA ASN A 5 -23.00 5.97 -5.23
C ASN A 5 -21.99 6.02 -4.12
N ARG A 6 -21.64 4.88 -3.55
CA ARG A 6 -20.68 4.88 -2.48
C ARG A 6 -19.29 5.10 -3.03
N PRO A 7 -18.47 5.83 -2.31
CA PRO A 7 -17.08 5.91 -2.69
C PRO A 7 -16.46 4.53 -2.55
N ARG A 8 -15.29 4.37 -3.16
CA ARG A 8 -14.58 3.12 -3.03
C ARG A 8 -14.43 2.77 -1.57
N THR A 9 -14.64 1.51 -1.25
CA THR A 9 -14.46 1.04 0.10
C THR A 9 -12.98 0.92 0.39
N ILE A 10 -12.54 1.54 1.48
CA ILE A 10 -11.18 1.41 1.94
C ILE A 10 -11.12 0.17 2.82
N LEU A 11 -10.36 -0.80 2.42
CA LEU A 11 -10.25 -2.05 3.14
C LEU A 11 -9.43 -1.88 4.40
N SER A 12 -9.69 -2.74 5.39
CA SER A 12 -8.85 -2.78 6.58
C SER A 12 -7.49 -3.36 6.20
N ASP A 13 -6.49 -3.14 7.05
CA ASP A 13 -5.17 -3.71 6.83
C ASP A 13 -5.23 -5.22 6.73
N GLU A 14 -6.04 -5.86 7.56
CA GLU A 14 -6.16 -7.31 7.53
C GLU A 14 -6.73 -7.80 6.22
N GLU A 15 -7.71 -7.08 5.70
CA GLU A 15 -8.28 -7.44 4.40
C GLU A 15 -7.26 -7.27 3.28
N ILE A 16 -6.47 -6.21 3.35
CA ILE A 16 -5.43 -5.97 2.35
C ILE A 16 -4.36 -7.06 2.42
N ILE A 17 -3.93 -7.40 3.63
CA ILE A 17 -2.93 -8.45 3.80
C ILE A 17 -3.45 -9.77 3.26
N ALA A 18 -4.74 -10.06 3.47
CA ALA A 18 -5.33 -11.28 2.94
C ALA A 18 -5.23 -11.33 1.42
N LEU A 19 -5.40 -10.18 0.76
CA LEU A 19 -5.25 -10.13 -0.69
C LEU A 19 -3.83 -10.47 -1.12
N TYR A 20 -2.82 -10.00 -0.39
CA TYR A 20 -1.44 -10.37 -0.67
C TYR A 20 -1.23 -11.87 -0.52
N TRP A 21 -1.81 -12.45 0.53
CA TRP A 21 -1.69 -13.88 0.75
C TRP A 21 -2.36 -14.68 -0.35
N ASP A 22 -3.44 -14.16 -0.92
CA ASP A 22 -4.13 -14.79 -2.04
C ASP A 22 -3.42 -14.54 -3.36
N ARG A 23 -2.35 -13.77 -3.38
CA ARG A 23 -1.63 -13.34 -4.57
C ARG A 23 -2.55 -12.59 -5.52
N ASP A 24 -3.46 -11.81 -4.97
CA ASP A 24 -4.41 -11.01 -5.74
C ASP A 24 -3.78 -9.63 -5.96
N GLU A 25 -3.64 -9.24 -7.21
CA GLU A 25 -3.01 -7.97 -7.54
C GLU A 25 -3.76 -6.77 -7.00
N GLN A 26 -5.03 -6.94 -6.66
CA GLN A 26 -5.78 -5.87 -6.04
C GLN A 26 -5.18 -5.47 -4.69
N ALA A 27 -4.37 -6.33 -4.10
CA ALA A 27 -3.68 -5.96 -2.86
C ALA A 27 -2.90 -4.67 -3.03
N ILE A 28 -2.20 -4.52 -4.15
CA ILE A 28 -1.41 -3.33 -4.42
C ILE A 28 -2.31 -2.12 -4.60
N SER A 29 -3.39 -2.26 -5.38
CA SER A 29 -4.32 -1.16 -5.61
C SER A 29 -4.96 -0.70 -4.31
N ARG A 30 -5.34 -1.63 -3.45
CA ARG A 30 -5.97 -1.28 -2.19
C ARG A 30 -4.99 -0.63 -1.23
N THR A 31 -3.74 -1.08 -1.25
CA THR A 31 -2.70 -0.42 -0.46
C THR A 31 -2.52 1.02 -0.93
N ASP A 32 -2.46 1.21 -2.24
CA ASP A 32 -2.29 2.53 -2.82
C ASP A 32 -3.45 3.45 -2.42
N GLU A 33 -4.68 2.96 -2.52
CA GLU A 33 -5.84 3.77 -2.14
C GLU A 33 -5.76 4.22 -0.70
N LYS A 34 -5.30 3.36 0.17
CA LYS A 34 -5.34 3.64 1.60
C LYS A 34 -4.16 4.49 2.06
N TYR A 35 -2.99 4.26 1.51
CA TYR A 35 -1.77 4.83 2.08
C TYR A 35 -0.96 5.71 1.15
N LYS A 36 -1.44 5.97 -0.07
CA LYS A 36 -0.63 6.72 -1.04
C LYS A 36 -0.18 8.07 -0.52
N LYS A 37 -1.10 8.85 0.03
CA LYS A 37 -0.75 10.19 0.48
C LYS A 37 0.26 10.15 1.61
N PHE A 38 0.06 9.22 2.53
CA PHE A 38 0.98 9.08 3.64
C PHE A 38 2.37 8.68 3.15
N LEU A 39 2.42 7.70 2.26
CA LEU A 39 3.70 7.20 1.77
C LEU A 39 4.41 8.23 0.90
N LEU A 40 3.67 9.01 0.13
CA LEU A 40 4.28 10.09 -0.64
C LEU A 40 4.92 11.11 0.28
N SER A 41 4.25 11.43 1.39
CA SER A 41 4.78 12.37 2.35
C SER A 41 6.09 11.84 2.95
N VAL A 42 6.12 10.57 3.30
CA VAL A 42 7.33 9.97 3.85
C VAL A 42 8.44 9.97 2.81
N ALA A 43 8.13 9.56 1.60
CA ALA A 43 9.12 9.50 0.54
C ALA A 43 9.66 10.88 0.19
N PHE A 44 8.80 11.88 0.16
CA PHE A 44 9.22 13.23 -0.19
C PHE A 44 10.18 13.80 0.85
N ASN A 45 10.02 13.43 2.10
CA ASN A 45 10.95 13.86 3.13
C ASN A 45 12.34 13.24 2.95
N ILE A 46 12.43 12.16 2.17
CA ILE A 46 13.70 11.50 1.93
C ILE A 46 14.36 12.02 0.66
N VAL A 47 13.60 12.11 -0.44
CA VAL A 47 14.21 12.38 -1.74
C VAL A 47 13.88 13.74 -2.33
N PHE A 48 12.82 14.42 -1.85
CA PHE A 48 12.48 15.79 -2.26
C PHE A 48 12.20 15.96 -3.75
N ASP A 49 11.81 14.91 -4.45
CA ASP A 49 11.52 14.98 -5.88
C ASP A 49 10.29 14.12 -6.16
N ASP A 50 9.29 14.71 -6.83
CA ASP A 50 8.02 14.02 -7.05
C ASP A 50 8.18 12.74 -7.85
N GLN A 51 9.01 12.78 -8.87
CA GLN A 51 9.20 11.59 -9.69
C GLN A 51 9.90 10.48 -8.92
N ASP A 52 10.91 10.85 -8.14
CA ASP A 52 11.59 9.88 -7.29
C ASP A 52 10.67 9.32 -6.22
N CYS A 53 9.74 10.14 -5.71
CA CYS A 53 8.77 9.67 -4.74
C CYS A 53 7.88 8.59 -5.32
N GLU A 54 7.45 8.77 -6.58
CA GLU A 54 6.62 7.76 -7.21
C GLU A 54 7.37 6.47 -7.42
N GLU A 55 8.65 6.56 -7.78
CA GLU A 55 9.48 5.38 -7.92
C GLU A 55 9.65 4.67 -6.57
N CYS A 56 9.81 5.44 -5.50
CA CYS A 56 9.90 4.88 -4.17
C CYS A 56 8.62 4.14 -3.79
N LEU A 57 7.47 4.70 -4.16
CA LEU A 57 6.21 4.05 -3.89
C LEU A 57 6.08 2.75 -4.66
N ASN A 58 6.44 2.77 -5.93
CA ASN A 58 6.37 1.55 -6.72
C ASN A 58 7.28 0.47 -6.14
N ASP A 59 8.48 0.86 -5.72
CA ASP A 59 9.40 -0.09 -5.09
C ASP A 59 8.85 -0.61 -3.78
N THR A 60 8.18 0.25 -3.02
CA THR A 60 7.58 -0.14 -1.75
C THR A 60 6.48 -1.18 -1.99
N TYR A 61 5.62 -0.95 -2.98
CA TYR A 61 4.55 -1.89 -3.28
C TYR A 61 5.11 -3.21 -3.77
N LEU A 62 6.14 -3.16 -4.60
CA LEU A 62 6.77 -4.38 -5.07
C LEU A 62 7.43 -5.13 -3.91
N GLY A 63 8.07 -4.40 -3.00
CA GLY A 63 8.65 -5.00 -1.81
C GLY A 63 7.60 -5.70 -0.95
N ALA A 64 6.44 -5.06 -0.78
CA ALA A 64 5.36 -5.68 -0.03
C ALA A 64 4.83 -6.92 -0.75
N TRP A 65 4.68 -6.83 -2.07
CA TRP A 65 4.21 -7.97 -2.86
C TRP A 65 5.15 -9.16 -2.73
N ASN A 66 6.45 -8.90 -2.69
CA ASN A 66 7.43 -9.96 -2.59
C ASN A 66 7.55 -10.51 -1.17
N ALA A 67 7.26 -9.70 -0.16
CA ALA A 67 7.41 -10.14 1.23
C ALA A 67 6.17 -10.80 1.80
N ILE A 68 5.00 -10.45 1.30
CA ILE A 68 3.74 -10.97 1.81
C ILE A 68 3.11 -11.87 0.75
N PRO A 69 2.94 -13.16 0.95
CA PRO A 69 3.45 -13.93 2.06
C PRO A 69 4.93 -14.22 1.91
N PRO A 70 5.58 -14.76 2.91
CA PRO A 70 5.00 -15.29 4.16
C PRO A 70 4.95 -14.28 5.30
N THR A 71 5.49 -13.08 5.12
CA THR A 71 5.41 -12.08 6.18
C THR A 71 3.96 -11.71 6.44
N ARG A 72 3.61 -11.57 7.72
CA ARG A 72 2.27 -11.12 8.09
C ARG A 72 2.44 -9.96 9.05
N PRO A 73 2.49 -8.73 8.52
CA PRO A 73 2.75 -7.57 9.37
C PRO A 73 1.62 -7.33 10.36
N ASN A 74 1.98 -6.93 11.57
CA ASN A 74 0.99 -6.56 12.57
C ASN A 74 0.38 -5.21 12.26
N ALA A 75 1.16 -4.31 11.66
CA ALA A 75 0.69 -2.99 11.26
C ALA A 75 1.21 -2.71 9.87
N LEU A 76 0.32 -2.75 8.90
CA LEU A 76 0.70 -2.59 7.51
C LEU A 76 1.35 -1.22 7.26
N LYS A 77 0.81 -0.18 7.87
CA LYS A 77 1.36 1.16 7.69
C LYS A 77 2.82 1.22 8.12
N ALA A 78 3.12 0.67 9.28
CA ALA A 78 4.49 0.66 9.80
C ALA A 78 5.40 -0.19 8.92
N PHE A 79 4.88 -1.32 8.43
CA PHE A 79 5.63 -2.22 7.57
C PHE A 79 6.03 -1.49 6.28
N LEU A 80 5.08 -0.79 5.67
CA LEU A 80 5.35 -0.06 4.44
C LEU A 80 6.35 1.08 4.67
N THR A 81 6.26 1.73 5.83
CA THR A 81 7.16 2.83 6.15
C THR A 81 8.60 2.36 6.24
N VAL A 82 8.82 1.15 6.71
CA VAL A 82 10.17 0.61 6.81
C VAL A 82 10.74 0.33 5.43
N ILE A 83 9.89 -0.09 4.48
CA ILE A 83 10.35 -0.39 3.13
C ILE A 83 10.68 0.87 2.33
N VAL A 84 9.85 1.91 2.50
CA VAL A 84 9.94 3.10 1.65
C VAL A 84 11.24 3.92 1.84
#